data_38857f2de1151bd5e6d2230d5c15ffde
#
_entry.id   38857f2de1151bd5e6d2230d5c15ffde
#
_cell.length_a   1.000
_cell.length_b   1.000
_cell.length_c   1.000
_cell.angle_alpha   90.00
_cell.angle_beta   90.00
_cell.angle_gamma   90.00
#
_symmetry.space_group_name_H-M   'P 1'
#
loop_
_entity.id
_entity.type
_entity.pdbx_description
1 polymer ?
#
loop_
_entity_poly.entity_id
_entity_poly.type
_entity_poly.pdbx_seq_one_letter_code
_entity_poly.pdbx_strand_id
1 'polypeptide(L)'
;MVSQIFAIVIFVLMFALIIMDKIPRHWVTLGCGLATIIIVFAICMRSPNAIIETLNIKSIFTTEFWHTSGKGSESSSGINWATIIFIAGMMVMVEGMAKAGFFRWLCLTIAKAVKYKVMPILVTFMIMSAVLSMFIDSITVILFLAAVTVELSQLLKFSPVPMVLAEIFCANLGGSATMCGDPPNIIIGTALGYSFADFLTNTGLIAGIALIAIIIFFFFAFKKELTANKDEKIDPSTFPNPGDAIENKKDFIVSTIIFIIAIVLLVTHAQT
;
A
#
# COMPACT_ATOMS: atom_id res chain seq x y z
N MET A 1 33.60 6.38 14.21
CA MET A 1 34.00 5.87 12.88
C MET A 1 33.77 4.37 12.71
N VAL A 2 34.31 3.49 13.59
CA VAL A 2 34.15 2.03 13.44
C VAL A 2 32.69 1.59 13.49
N SER A 3 31.90 2.09 14.42
CA SER A 3 30.46 1.79 14.53
C SER A 3 29.65 2.19 13.28
N GLN A 4 29.98 3.33 12.68
CA GLN A 4 29.34 3.81 11.45
C GLN A 4 29.66 2.90 10.25
N ILE A 5 30.90 2.44 10.15
CA ILE A 5 31.31 1.52 9.06
C ILE A 5 30.54 0.19 9.19
N PHE A 6 30.45 -0.38 10.40
CA PHE A 6 29.67 -1.61 10.59
C PHE A 6 28.18 -1.42 10.31
N ALA A 7 27.60 -0.29 10.70
CA ALA A 7 26.20 0.02 10.39
C ALA A 7 25.96 0.08 8.87
N ILE A 8 26.83 0.76 8.12
CA ILE A 8 26.74 0.85 6.65
C ILE A 8 26.91 -0.53 6.01
N VAL A 9 27.88 -1.33 6.48
CA VAL A 9 28.12 -2.67 5.93
C VAL A 9 26.90 -3.58 6.16
N ILE A 10 26.32 -3.59 7.37
CA ILE A 10 25.11 -4.37 7.66
C ILE A 10 23.93 -3.90 6.81
N PHE A 11 23.78 -2.59 6.62
CA PHE A 11 22.72 -2.01 5.79
C PHE A 11 22.85 -2.43 4.32
N VAL A 12 24.06 -2.29 3.74
CA VAL A 12 24.32 -2.71 2.35
C VAL A 12 24.12 -4.22 2.19
N LEU A 13 24.59 -5.02 3.15
CA LEU A 13 24.40 -6.46 3.16
C LEU A 13 22.91 -6.83 3.20
N MET A 14 22.12 -6.16 4.01
CA MET A 14 20.67 -6.36 4.09
C MET A 14 20.02 -6.15 2.72
N PHE A 15 20.33 -5.03 2.04
CA PHE A 15 19.80 -4.77 0.71
C PHE A 15 20.24 -5.81 -0.33
N ALA A 16 21.52 -6.21 -0.31
CA ALA A 16 22.02 -7.25 -1.20
C ALA A 16 21.27 -8.58 -1.00
N LEU A 17 21.03 -8.98 0.25
CA LEU A 17 20.29 -10.20 0.57
C LEU A 17 18.82 -10.11 0.15
N ILE A 18 18.17 -8.94 0.31
CA ILE A 18 16.78 -8.72 -0.13
C ILE A 18 16.68 -8.81 -1.67
N ILE A 19 17.64 -8.21 -2.41
CA ILE A 19 17.66 -8.24 -3.87
C ILE A 19 17.89 -9.66 -4.40
N MET A 20 18.69 -10.46 -3.70
CA MET A 20 18.92 -11.87 -4.09
C MET A 20 17.66 -12.74 -3.96
N ASP A 21 16.66 -12.35 -3.19
CA ASP A 21 15.35 -13.00 -2.97
C ASP A 21 15.41 -14.52 -2.67
N LYS A 22 16.55 -14.99 -2.11
CA LYS A 22 16.75 -16.40 -1.73
C LYS A 22 16.21 -16.71 -0.33
N ILE A 23 16.09 -15.70 0.51
CA ILE A 23 15.64 -15.81 1.90
C ILE A 23 14.43 -14.89 2.08
N PRO A 24 13.37 -15.32 2.77
CA PRO A 24 12.23 -14.46 3.04
C PRO A 24 12.66 -13.13 3.68
N ARG A 25 12.16 -12.01 3.14
CA ARG A 25 12.61 -10.65 3.48
C ARG A 25 12.54 -10.34 4.98
N HIS A 26 11.52 -10.87 5.67
CA HIS A 26 11.36 -10.68 7.12
C HIS A 26 12.49 -11.30 7.95
N TRP A 27 13.05 -12.46 7.54
CA TRP A 27 14.20 -13.05 8.22
C TRP A 27 15.47 -12.25 8.00
N VAL A 28 15.66 -11.73 6.78
CA VAL A 28 16.81 -10.88 6.46
C VAL A 28 16.78 -9.60 7.29
N THR A 29 15.63 -8.91 7.32
CA THR A 29 15.49 -7.64 8.05
C THR A 29 15.63 -7.82 9.57
N LEU A 30 15.00 -8.87 10.14
CA LEU A 30 15.12 -9.18 11.56
C LEU A 30 16.55 -9.58 11.94
N GLY A 31 17.21 -10.41 11.13
CA GLY A 31 18.58 -10.84 11.35
C GLY A 31 19.56 -9.68 11.29
N CYS A 32 19.47 -8.82 10.29
CA CYS A 32 20.30 -7.62 10.17
C CYS A 32 20.00 -6.59 11.26
N GLY A 33 18.73 -6.44 11.67
CA GLY A 33 18.35 -5.60 12.80
C GLY A 33 18.98 -6.06 14.12
N LEU A 34 18.88 -7.36 14.42
CA LEU A 34 19.55 -7.97 15.57
C LEU A 34 21.08 -7.82 15.51
N ALA A 35 21.68 -8.05 14.34
CA ALA A 35 23.11 -7.86 14.13
C ALA A 35 23.53 -6.41 14.39
N THR A 36 22.73 -5.43 13.98
CA THR A 36 22.98 -4.01 14.26
C THR A 36 22.95 -3.74 15.76
N ILE A 37 21.96 -4.25 16.50
CA ILE A 37 21.86 -4.06 17.95
C ILE A 37 23.11 -4.67 18.64
N ILE A 38 23.50 -5.88 18.27
CA ILE A 38 24.60 -6.57 18.92
C ILE A 38 25.94 -5.96 18.49
N ILE A 39 26.22 -5.84 17.20
CA ILE A 39 27.55 -5.45 16.72
C ILE A 39 27.77 -3.95 16.90
N VAL A 40 26.82 -3.12 16.47
CA VAL A 40 27.00 -1.66 16.49
C VAL A 40 26.82 -1.11 17.90
N PHE A 41 25.71 -1.40 18.56
CA PHE A 41 25.39 -0.79 19.85
C PHE A 41 26.07 -1.50 21.04
N ALA A 42 26.01 -2.83 21.11
CA ALA A 42 26.56 -3.55 22.27
C ALA A 42 28.09 -3.68 22.21
N ILE A 43 28.68 -4.01 21.05
CA ILE A 43 30.13 -4.26 20.93
C ILE A 43 30.90 -2.97 20.63
N CYS A 44 30.49 -2.22 19.56
CA CYS A 44 31.26 -1.05 19.12
C CYS A 44 31.03 0.18 20.00
N MET A 45 29.79 0.49 20.36
CA MET A 45 29.45 1.67 21.17
C MET A 45 29.50 1.40 22.67
N ARG A 46 29.35 0.15 23.08
CA ARG A 46 29.33 -0.29 24.51
C ARG A 46 28.40 0.55 25.38
N SER A 47 27.29 1.01 24.82
CA SER A 47 26.35 1.91 25.48
C SER A 47 24.96 1.25 25.57
N PRO A 48 24.61 0.66 26.75
CA PRO A 48 23.24 0.14 26.94
C PRO A 48 22.18 1.22 26.84
N ASN A 49 22.49 2.46 27.21
CA ASN A 49 21.55 3.58 27.11
C ASN A 49 21.20 3.88 25.66
N ALA A 50 22.18 3.81 24.74
CA ALA A 50 21.89 4.02 23.32
C ALA A 50 20.95 2.95 22.74
N ILE A 51 20.99 1.71 23.24
CA ILE A 51 20.05 0.66 22.85
C ILE A 51 18.64 1.01 23.34
N ILE A 52 18.51 1.41 24.60
CA ILE A 52 17.21 1.75 25.22
C ILE A 52 16.60 2.99 24.53
N GLU A 53 17.40 4.00 24.24
CA GLU A 53 16.97 5.21 23.53
C GLU A 53 16.59 4.90 22.08
N THR A 54 17.37 4.09 21.36
CA THR A 54 17.06 3.73 19.96
C THR A 54 15.82 2.85 19.86
N LEU A 55 15.69 1.85 20.74
CA LEU A 55 14.50 0.99 20.77
C LEU A 55 13.25 1.72 21.26
N ASN A 56 13.42 2.75 22.09
CA ASN A 56 12.35 3.63 22.59
C ASN A 56 11.10 2.88 23.10
N ILE A 57 11.29 1.69 23.69
CA ILE A 57 10.18 0.84 24.15
C ILE A 57 9.32 1.54 25.21
N LYS A 58 9.95 2.41 26.02
CA LYS A 58 9.24 3.16 27.05
C LYS A 58 8.13 4.05 26.49
N SER A 59 8.25 4.54 25.25
CA SER A 59 7.24 5.40 24.63
C SER A 59 5.88 4.72 24.50
N ILE A 60 5.84 3.40 24.33
CA ILE A 60 4.58 2.64 24.22
C ILE A 60 3.73 2.75 25.49
N PHE A 61 4.37 2.90 26.65
CA PHE A 61 3.70 2.93 27.96
C PHE A 61 3.41 4.36 28.45
N THR A 62 3.76 5.38 27.67
CA THR A 62 3.47 6.77 28.03
C THR A 62 2.12 7.23 27.49
N THR A 63 1.45 8.13 28.22
CA THR A 63 0.19 8.73 27.78
C THR A 63 0.35 9.55 26.50
N GLU A 64 1.52 10.11 26.25
CA GLU A 64 1.85 10.89 25.06
C GLU A 64 1.79 10.04 23.78
N PHE A 65 2.04 8.74 23.87
CA PHE A 65 1.88 7.81 22.76
C PHE A 65 0.47 7.79 22.18
N TRP A 66 -0.55 7.93 23.05
CA TRP A 66 -1.96 7.85 22.68
C TRP A 66 -2.59 9.22 22.39
N HIS A 67 -1.91 10.31 22.74
CA HIS A 67 -2.42 11.68 22.68
C HIS A 67 -1.44 12.66 22.02
N THR A 68 -0.73 12.26 20.97
CA THR A 68 0.09 13.21 20.21
C THR A 68 -0.81 14.22 19.51
N SER A 69 -1.06 15.34 20.18
CA SER A 69 -1.57 16.55 19.53
C SER A 69 -0.59 16.93 18.41
N GLY A 70 -1.07 17.14 17.18
CA GLY A 70 -0.32 17.36 15.95
C GLY A 70 0.64 18.57 15.87
N LYS A 71 1.23 18.96 16.98
CA LYS A 71 2.41 19.83 17.04
C LYS A 71 3.61 18.91 17.15
N GLY A 72 4.42 18.88 16.11
CA GLY A 72 5.56 18.03 15.94
C GLY A 72 6.22 17.66 17.25
N SER A 73 6.08 16.38 17.63
CA SER A 73 6.84 15.85 18.75
C SER A 73 8.30 16.07 18.40
N GLU A 74 8.96 16.85 19.23
CA GLU A 74 10.40 17.00 19.21
C GLU A 74 11.00 15.62 18.96
N SER A 75 11.89 15.53 17.99
CA SER A 75 12.55 14.35 17.52
C SER A 75 12.81 13.35 18.65
N SER A 76 11.91 12.40 18.87
CA SER A 76 12.22 11.25 19.67
C SER A 76 13.32 10.50 18.94
N SER A 77 14.55 10.58 19.46
CA SER A 77 15.66 9.80 18.94
C SER A 77 15.32 8.34 19.18
N GLY A 78 14.85 7.64 18.14
CA GLY A 78 14.53 6.24 18.27
C GLY A 78 13.36 5.78 17.39
N ILE A 79 12.98 4.52 17.58
CA ILE A 79 11.89 3.88 16.82
C ILE A 79 10.54 4.54 17.17
N ASN A 80 9.82 4.98 16.16
CA ASN A 80 8.45 5.47 16.29
C ASN A 80 7.45 4.31 16.29
N TRP A 81 7.12 3.80 17.47
CA TRP A 81 6.21 2.67 17.64
C TRP A 81 4.78 3.00 17.21
N ALA A 82 4.34 4.26 17.31
CA ALA A 82 3.01 4.67 16.84
C ALA A 82 2.85 4.40 15.34
N THR A 83 3.86 4.77 14.56
CA THR A 83 3.88 4.49 13.11
C THR A 83 3.87 2.99 12.83
N ILE A 84 4.65 2.18 13.57
CA ILE A 84 4.69 0.72 13.37
C ILE A 84 3.33 0.08 13.69
N ILE A 85 2.71 0.46 14.81
CA ILE A 85 1.40 -0.06 15.22
C ILE A 85 0.32 0.37 14.23
N PHE A 86 0.38 1.61 13.73
CA PHE A 86 -0.53 2.09 12.70
C PHE A 86 -0.42 1.26 11.42
N ILE A 87 0.79 1.04 10.90
CA ILE A 87 1.02 0.21 9.70
C ILE A 87 0.51 -1.22 9.93
N ALA A 88 0.83 -1.82 11.07
CA ALA A 88 0.37 -3.17 11.41
C ALA A 88 -1.17 -3.24 11.48
N GLY A 89 -1.82 -2.26 12.09
CA GLY A 89 -3.29 -2.17 12.16
C GLY A 89 -3.93 -2.05 10.79
N MET A 90 -3.37 -1.19 9.92
CA MET A 90 -3.84 -1.05 8.55
C MET A 90 -3.72 -2.36 7.75
N MET A 91 -2.58 -3.06 7.87
CA MET A 91 -2.38 -4.35 7.18
C MET A 91 -3.38 -5.41 7.64
N VAL A 92 -3.64 -5.52 8.95
CA VAL A 92 -4.64 -6.46 9.50
C VAL A 92 -6.04 -6.13 8.99
N MET A 93 -6.40 -4.85 8.96
CA MET A 93 -7.71 -4.41 8.49
C MET A 93 -7.91 -4.71 7.00
N VAL A 94 -6.91 -4.42 6.18
CA VAL A 94 -6.96 -4.68 4.73
C VAL A 94 -7.01 -6.19 4.43
N GLU A 95 -6.27 -7.01 5.16
CA GLU A 95 -6.33 -8.46 5.05
C GLU A 95 -7.72 -9.00 5.43
N GLY A 96 -8.34 -8.43 6.46
CA GLY A 96 -9.73 -8.74 6.83
C GLY A 96 -10.72 -8.45 5.70
N MET A 97 -10.60 -7.29 5.03
CA MET A 97 -11.41 -6.93 3.87
C MET A 97 -11.17 -7.86 2.68
N ALA A 98 -9.91 -8.22 2.45
CA ALA A 98 -9.52 -9.12 1.38
C ALA A 98 -10.17 -10.50 1.54
N LYS A 99 -10.07 -11.08 2.74
CA LYS A 99 -10.72 -12.36 3.08
C LYS A 99 -12.23 -12.30 3.01
N ALA A 100 -12.83 -11.15 3.30
CA ALA A 100 -14.27 -10.94 3.14
C ALA A 100 -14.73 -10.83 1.66
N GLY A 101 -13.80 -10.80 0.70
CA GLY A 101 -14.07 -10.72 -0.73
C GLY A 101 -14.35 -9.31 -1.27
N PHE A 102 -14.04 -8.27 -0.49
CA PHE A 102 -14.31 -6.87 -0.84
C PHE A 102 -13.68 -6.46 -2.18
N PHE A 103 -12.41 -6.74 -2.38
CA PHE A 103 -11.70 -6.30 -3.60
C PHE A 103 -12.24 -7.00 -4.84
N ARG A 104 -12.49 -8.31 -4.75
CA ARG A 104 -13.07 -9.07 -5.85
C ARG A 104 -14.47 -8.58 -6.19
N TRP A 105 -15.30 -8.37 -5.17
CA TRP A 105 -16.64 -7.80 -5.33
C TRP A 105 -16.59 -6.42 -6.02
N LEU A 106 -15.69 -5.54 -5.59
CA LEU A 106 -15.54 -4.19 -6.14
C LEU A 106 -15.13 -4.24 -7.61
N CYS A 107 -14.10 -5.03 -7.95
CA CYS A 107 -13.63 -5.20 -9.32
C CYS A 107 -14.72 -5.73 -10.25
N LEU A 108 -15.42 -6.79 -9.84
CA LEU A 108 -16.50 -7.37 -10.64
C LEU A 108 -17.70 -6.42 -10.78
N THR A 109 -18.00 -5.64 -9.75
CA THR A 109 -19.06 -4.62 -9.79
C THR A 109 -18.73 -3.55 -10.82
N ILE A 110 -17.49 -3.05 -10.83
CA ILE A 110 -17.01 -2.06 -11.80
C ILE A 110 -17.00 -2.66 -13.22
N ALA A 111 -16.47 -3.87 -13.39
CA ALA A 111 -16.45 -4.54 -14.68
C ALA A 111 -17.87 -4.71 -15.26
N LYS A 112 -18.84 -5.08 -14.42
CA LYS A 112 -20.26 -5.17 -14.78
C LYS A 112 -20.83 -3.80 -15.15
N ALA A 113 -20.51 -2.75 -14.39
CA ALA A 113 -21.00 -1.38 -14.66
C ALA A 113 -20.53 -0.86 -16.03
N VAL A 114 -19.32 -1.18 -16.45
CA VAL A 114 -18.79 -0.84 -17.78
C VAL A 114 -19.12 -1.87 -18.85
N LYS A 115 -20.06 -2.80 -18.55
CA LYS A 115 -20.56 -3.83 -19.47
C LYS A 115 -19.47 -4.74 -20.05
N TYR A 116 -18.47 -5.05 -19.23
CA TYR A 116 -17.34 -5.92 -19.57
C TYR A 116 -16.56 -5.49 -20.84
N LYS A 117 -16.59 -4.20 -21.17
CA LYS A 117 -15.80 -3.68 -22.29
C LYS A 117 -14.36 -3.47 -21.86
N VAL A 118 -13.40 -4.07 -22.58
CA VAL A 118 -11.97 -4.10 -22.18
C VAL A 118 -11.38 -2.69 -21.99
N MET A 119 -11.60 -1.76 -22.92
CA MET A 119 -11.06 -0.40 -22.80
C MET A 119 -11.63 0.41 -21.63
N PRO A 120 -12.94 0.43 -21.37
CA PRO A 120 -13.48 1.00 -20.15
C PRO A 120 -12.97 0.31 -18.87
N ILE A 121 -12.80 -1.03 -18.86
CA ILE A 121 -12.21 -1.76 -17.73
C ILE A 121 -10.79 -1.25 -17.47
N LEU A 122 -9.95 -1.11 -18.50
CA LEU A 122 -8.59 -0.57 -18.35
C LEU A 122 -8.62 0.76 -17.59
N VAL A 123 -9.39 1.73 -18.08
CA VAL A 123 -9.43 3.08 -17.46
C VAL A 123 -10.00 3.04 -16.05
N THR A 124 -11.09 2.31 -15.82
CA THR A 124 -11.71 2.24 -14.49
C THR A 124 -10.85 1.50 -13.49
N PHE A 125 -10.13 0.44 -13.90
CA PHE A 125 -9.20 -0.28 -13.03
C PHE A 125 -7.95 0.54 -12.73
N MET A 126 -7.44 1.32 -13.67
CA MET A 126 -6.37 2.29 -13.42
C MET A 126 -6.78 3.31 -12.36
N ILE A 127 -7.96 3.91 -12.48
CA ILE A 127 -8.47 4.89 -11.51
C ILE A 127 -8.70 4.20 -10.15
N MET A 128 -9.31 3.03 -10.15
CA MET A 128 -9.58 2.26 -8.94
C MET A 128 -8.28 1.88 -8.23
N SER A 129 -7.27 1.42 -8.98
CA SER A 129 -5.94 1.10 -8.47
C SER A 129 -5.32 2.30 -7.76
N ALA A 130 -5.35 3.48 -8.39
CA ALA A 130 -4.83 4.70 -7.78
C ALA A 130 -5.61 5.10 -6.52
N VAL A 131 -6.95 5.10 -6.58
CA VAL A 131 -7.80 5.51 -5.44
C VAL A 131 -7.66 4.56 -4.25
N LEU A 132 -7.63 3.25 -4.48
CA LEU A 132 -7.44 2.29 -3.41
C LEU A 132 -6.06 2.43 -2.77
N SER A 133 -5.01 2.63 -3.59
CA SER A 133 -3.64 2.80 -3.08
C SER A 133 -3.42 4.09 -2.30
N MET A 134 -4.31 5.04 -2.35
CA MET A 134 -4.26 6.21 -1.45
C MET A 134 -4.45 5.84 0.03
N PHE A 135 -5.11 4.71 0.31
CA PHE A 135 -5.48 4.29 1.66
C PHE A 135 -4.93 2.92 2.03
N ILE A 136 -4.54 2.15 1.05
CA ILE A 136 -4.09 0.78 1.17
C ILE A 136 -2.74 0.67 0.47
N ASP A 137 -1.84 -0.09 1.07
CA ASP A 137 -0.54 -0.41 0.48
C ASP A 137 -0.66 -0.85 -1.00
N SER A 138 0.16 -0.23 -1.84
CA SER A 138 0.13 -0.42 -3.29
C SER A 138 0.35 -1.87 -3.72
N ILE A 139 1.20 -2.63 -3.00
CA ILE A 139 1.48 -4.04 -3.31
C ILE A 139 0.21 -4.87 -3.10
N THR A 140 -0.49 -4.66 -2.00
CA THR A 140 -1.73 -5.35 -1.68
C THR A 140 -2.81 -5.07 -2.73
N VAL A 141 -3.00 -3.81 -3.11
CA VAL A 141 -3.95 -3.42 -4.16
C VAL A 141 -3.63 -4.12 -5.48
N ILE A 142 -2.36 -4.11 -5.90
CA ILE A 142 -1.91 -4.75 -7.14
C ILE A 142 -2.20 -6.25 -7.13
N LEU A 143 -1.93 -6.94 -6.02
CA LEU A 143 -2.16 -8.39 -5.94
C LEU A 143 -3.63 -8.75 -6.18
N PHE A 144 -4.57 -8.01 -5.58
CA PHE A 144 -5.99 -8.27 -5.76
C PHE A 144 -6.50 -7.86 -7.14
N LEU A 145 -6.11 -6.69 -7.65
CA LEU A 145 -6.52 -6.26 -8.97
C LEU A 145 -5.98 -7.18 -10.06
N ALA A 146 -4.69 -7.51 -10.01
CA ALA A 146 -4.06 -8.39 -10.98
C ALA A 146 -4.74 -9.77 -11.01
N ALA A 147 -5.12 -10.33 -9.86
CA ALA A 147 -5.84 -11.60 -9.82
C ALA A 147 -7.16 -11.54 -10.58
N VAL A 148 -7.96 -10.48 -10.36
CA VAL A 148 -9.24 -10.29 -11.07
C VAL A 148 -9.02 -9.93 -12.55
N THR A 149 -8.00 -9.13 -12.86
CA THR A 149 -7.62 -8.80 -14.24
C THR A 149 -7.23 -10.04 -15.03
N VAL A 150 -6.47 -10.97 -14.44
CA VAL A 150 -6.14 -12.25 -15.07
C VAL A 150 -7.40 -13.09 -15.29
N GLU A 151 -8.31 -13.19 -14.30
CA GLU A 151 -9.59 -13.89 -14.44
C GLU A 151 -10.43 -13.31 -15.59
N LEU A 152 -10.57 -11.98 -15.63
CA LEU A 152 -11.31 -11.30 -16.69
C LEU A 152 -10.62 -11.43 -18.06
N SER A 153 -9.30 -11.47 -18.09
CA SER A 153 -8.55 -11.63 -19.35
C SER A 153 -8.80 -12.96 -20.02
N GLN A 154 -8.96 -14.03 -19.24
CA GLN A 154 -9.32 -15.35 -19.75
C GLN A 154 -10.74 -15.38 -20.31
N LEU A 155 -11.69 -14.71 -19.65
CA LEU A 155 -13.08 -14.63 -20.07
C LEU A 155 -13.27 -13.75 -21.31
N LEU A 156 -12.56 -12.61 -21.34
CA LEU A 156 -12.68 -11.60 -22.40
C LEU A 156 -11.64 -11.78 -23.51
N LYS A 157 -10.76 -12.78 -23.40
CA LYS A 157 -9.72 -13.18 -24.37
C LYS A 157 -8.79 -12.03 -24.78
N PHE A 158 -8.32 -11.25 -23.79
CA PHE A 158 -7.30 -10.23 -24.01
C PHE A 158 -6.01 -10.56 -23.23
N SER A 159 -4.90 -9.93 -23.61
CA SER A 159 -3.63 -10.06 -22.88
C SER A 159 -3.71 -9.33 -21.54
N PRO A 160 -3.49 -9.99 -20.36
CA PRO A 160 -3.54 -9.33 -19.08
C PRO A 160 -2.38 -8.38 -18.83
N VAL A 161 -1.23 -8.59 -19.49
CA VAL A 161 0.03 -7.89 -19.21
C VAL A 161 -0.10 -6.37 -19.31
N PRO A 162 -0.65 -5.79 -20.39
CA PRO A 162 -0.81 -4.34 -20.48
C PRO A 162 -1.67 -3.74 -19.37
N MET A 163 -2.74 -4.44 -18.99
CA MET A 163 -3.66 -3.98 -17.95
C MET A 163 -3.02 -4.03 -16.57
N VAL A 164 -2.36 -5.15 -16.22
CA VAL A 164 -1.64 -5.29 -14.95
C VAL A 164 -0.51 -4.26 -14.85
N LEU A 165 0.24 -4.01 -15.94
CA LEU A 165 1.25 -2.95 -15.94
C LEU A 165 0.63 -1.58 -15.65
N ALA A 166 -0.48 -1.25 -16.28
CA ALA A 166 -1.18 0.01 -16.05
C ALA A 166 -1.65 0.15 -14.59
N GLU A 167 -2.20 -0.93 -14.01
CA GLU A 167 -2.62 -0.98 -12.60
C GLU A 167 -1.44 -0.76 -11.66
N ILE A 168 -0.27 -1.37 -11.91
CA ILE A 168 0.95 -1.20 -11.11
C ILE A 168 1.40 0.26 -11.11
N PHE A 169 1.46 0.90 -12.29
CA PHE A 169 1.84 2.31 -12.37
C PHE A 169 0.86 3.21 -11.61
N CYS A 170 -0.43 2.97 -11.76
CA CYS A 170 -1.47 3.77 -11.09
C CYS A 170 -1.50 3.53 -9.58
N ALA A 171 -1.28 2.29 -9.11
CA ALA A 171 -1.17 1.97 -7.69
C ALA A 171 -0.01 2.72 -7.03
N ASN A 172 1.18 2.69 -7.63
CA ASN A 172 2.35 3.39 -7.09
C ASN A 172 2.13 4.92 -7.05
N LEU A 173 1.47 5.50 -8.08
CA LEU A 173 1.11 6.91 -8.06
C LEU A 173 0.08 7.23 -6.98
N GLY A 174 -0.95 6.40 -6.84
CA GLY A 174 -1.95 6.54 -5.79
C GLY A 174 -1.31 6.43 -4.40
N GLY A 175 -0.45 5.44 -4.19
CA GLY A 175 0.29 5.25 -2.95
C GLY A 175 1.15 6.45 -2.57
N SER A 176 1.76 7.13 -3.55
CA SER A 176 2.55 8.34 -3.30
C SER A 176 1.72 9.59 -3.04
N ALA A 177 0.42 9.58 -3.34
CA ALA A 177 -0.45 10.75 -3.25
C ALA A 177 -0.83 11.11 -1.82
N THR A 178 -0.83 10.17 -0.91
CA THR A 178 -1.24 10.37 0.49
C THR A 178 -0.20 9.87 1.47
N MET A 179 -0.32 10.32 2.71
CA MET A 179 0.55 9.87 3.79
C MET A 179 0.40 8.37 4.08
N CYS A 180 -0.77 7.79 3.82
CA CYS A 180 -1.11 6.41 4.24
C CYS A 180 -1.00 5.37 3.14
N GLY A 181 -0.83 5.79 1.89
CA GLY A 181 -0.76 4.88 0.76
C GLY A 181 0.43 3.91 0.84
N ASP A 182 1.59 4.43 1.19
CA ASP A 182 2.80 3.62 1.32
C ASP A 182 3.52 3.87 2.65
N PRO A 183 4.10 2.84 3.30
CA PRO A 183 4.78 2.98 4.60
C PRO A 183 5.85 4.08 4.67
N PRO A 184 6.71 4.31 3.63
CA PRO A 184 7.66 5.41 3.65
C PRO A 184 7.04 6.79 3.82
N ASN A 185 5.85 7.00 3.26
CA ASN A 185 5.15 8.29 3.33
C ASN A 185 4.69 8.61 4.75
N ILE A 186 4.27 7.59 5.51
CA ILE A 186 3.91 7.74 6.92
C ILE A 186 5.13 8.22 7.73
N ILE A 187 6.30 7.61 7.48
CA ILE A 187 7.54 7.97 8.16
C ILE A 187 7.94 9.40 7.82
N ILE A 188 7.90 9.77 6.54
CA ILE A 188 8.23 11.12 6.06
C ILE A 188 7.23 12.15 6.61
N GLY A 189 5.93 11.86 6.49
CA GLY A 189 4.88 12.75 6.97
C GLY A 189 4.99 13.00 8.46
N THR A 190 5.18 11.94 9.26
CA THR A 190 5.35 12.06 10.71
C THR A 190 6.63 12.84 11.06
N ALA A 191 7.75 12.58 10.39
CA ALA A 191 9.02 13.26 10.64
C ALA A 191 8.96 14.76 10.30
N LEU A 192 8.18 15.14 9.29
CA LEU A 192 7.98 16.53 8.87
C LEU A 192 6.81 17.22 9.59
N GLY A 193 6.05 16.51 10.40
CA GLY A 193 4.84 17.02 11.06
C GLY A 193 3.71 17.36 10.09
N TYR A 194 3.64 16.68 8.95
CA TYR A 194 2.57 16.87 7.97
C TYR A 194 1.30 16.14 8.40
N SER A 195 0.18 16.81 8.22
CA SER A 195 -1.14 16.17 8.28
C SER A 195 -1.44 15.40 6.98
N PHE A 196 -2.48 14.56 7.01
CA PHE A 196 -2.98 13.90 5.80
C PHE A 196 -3.32 14.90 4.69
N ALA A 197 -3.97 16.02 5.06
CA ALA A 197 -4.35 17.08 4.11
C ALA A 197 -3.13 17.79 3.51
N ASP A 198 -2.10 18.07 4.31
CA ASP A 198 -0.86 18.70 3.81
C ASP A 198 -0.17 17.79 2.79
N PHE A 199 -0.13 16.50 3.07
CA PHE A 199 0.46 15.52 2.16
C PHE A 199 -0.34 15.43 0.85
N LEU A 200 -1.66 15.34 0.94
CA LEU A 200 -2.56 15.29 -0.22
C LEU A 200 -2.47 16.54 -1.10
N THR A 201 -2.39 17.73 -0.50
CA THR A 201 -2.32 18.98 -1.25
C THR A 201 -0.96 19.20 -1.93
N ASN A 202 0.14 18.70 -1.36
CA ASN A 202 1.47 18.84 -1.93
C ASN A 202 1.78 17.70 -2.93
N THR A 203 1.79 16.46 -2.47
CA THR A 203 2.16 15.31 -3.31
C THR A 203 0.99 14.78 -4.13
N GLY A 204 -0.22 14.82 -3.59
CA GLY A 204 -1.41 14.30 -4.27
C GLY A 204 -1.76 15.06 -5.55
N LEU A 205 -1.51 16.36 -5.60
CA LEU A 205 -1.72 17.16 -6.81
C LEU A 205 -0.77 16.73 -7.93
N ILE A 206 0.50 16.52 -7.60
CA ILE A 206 1.51 16.04 -8.55
C ILE A 206 1.18 14.63 -9.03
N ALA A 207 0.82 13.75 -8.10
CA ALA A 207 0.38 12.38 -8.42
C ALA A 207 -0.87 12.36 -9.30
N GLY A 208 -1.82 13.27 -9.07
CA GLY A 208 -3.03 13.42 -9.88
C GLY A 208 -2.74 13.82 -11.33
N ILE A 209 -1.83 14.78 -11.53
CA ILE A 209 -1.40 15.18 -12.88
C ILE A 209 -0.69 14.01 -13.59
N ALA A 210 0.20 13.33 -12.88
CA ALA A 210 0.91 12.17 -13.40
C ALA A 210 -0.05 11.01 -13.73
N LEU A 211 -1.09 10.79 -12.90
CA LEU A 211 -2.13 9.79 -13.12
C LEU A 211 -2.88 10.04 -14.44
N ILE A 212 -3.28 11.29 -14.69
CA ILE A 212 -3.95 11.65 -15.95
C ILE A 212 -3.03 11.36 -17.14
N ALA A 213 -1.77 11.77 -17.07
CA ALA A 213 -0.80 11.53 -18.13
C ALA A 213 -0.60 10.03 -18.40
N ILE A 214 -0.51 9.21 -17.34
CA ILE A 214 -0.36 7.76 -17.45
C ILE A 214 -1.62 7.09 -18.00
N ILE A 215 -2.82 7.51 -17.60
CA ILE A 215 -4.07 6.99 -18.17
C ILE A 215 -4.12 7.26 -19.68
N ILE A 216 -3.79 8.48 -20.10
CA ILE A 216 -3.74 8.85 -21.52
C ILE A 216 -2.70 7.99 -22.26
N PHE A 217 -1.51 7.84 -21.69
CA PHE A 217 -0.44 7.03 -22.28
C PHE A 217 -0.88 5.58 -22.49
N PHE A 218 -1.35 4.90 -21.44
CA PHE A 218 -1.76 3.49 -21.52
C PHE A 218 -2.99 3.30 -22.43
N PHE A 219 -3.92 4.25 -22.42
CA PHE A 219 -5.08 4.21 -23.31
C PHE A 219 -4.66 4.18 -24.80
N PHE A 220 -3.72 5.04 -25.19
CA PHE A 220 -3.27 5.08 -26.59
C PHE A 220 -2.28 3.97 -26.93
N ALA A 221 -1.33 3.66 -26.03
CA ALA A 221 -0.31 2.66 -26.25
C ALA A 221 -0.90 1.26 -26.47
N PHE A 222 -1.87 0.86 -25.66
CA PHE A 222 -2.42 -0.50 -25.68
C PHE A 222 -3.81 -0.62 -26.32
N LYS A 223 -4.37 0.46 -26.84
CA LYS A 223 -5.66 0.45 -27.52
C LYS A 223 -5.73 -0.62 -28.64
N LYS A 224 -4.70 -0.74 -29.45
CA LYS A 224 -4.67 -1.68 -30.58
C LYS A 224 -4.64 -3.13 -30.09
N GLU A 225 -3.82 -3.44 -29.10
CA GLU A 225 -3.65 -4.78 -28.53
C GLU A 225 -4.90 -5.24 -27.80
N LEU A 226 -5.47 -4.39 -26.96
CA LEU A 226 -6.67 -4.69 -26.16
C LEU A 226 -7.97 -4.69 -26.97
N THR A 227 -7.93 -4.21 -28.23
CA THR A 227 -9.12 -4.15 -29.10
C THR A 227 -9.09 -5.22 -30.17
N ALA A 228 -8.01 -5.99 -30.29
CA ALA A 228 -7.81 -6.94 -31.39
C ALA A 228 -8.89 -8.05 -31.48
N ASN A 229 -9.52 -8.42 -30.36
CA ASN A 229 -10.49 -9.54 -30.29
C ASN A 229 -11.94 -9.07 -30.11
N LYS A 230 -12.32 -7.93 -30.70
CA LYS A 230 -13.65 -7.30 -30.52
C LYS A 230 -14.84 -8.11 -31.05
N ASP A 231 -14.64 -9.06 -31.94
CA ASP A 231 -15.73 -9.68 -32.73
C ASP A 231 -16.35 -10.94 -32.09
N GLU A 232 -15.81 -11.44 -30.99
CA GLU A 232 -16.46 -12.54 -30.27
C GLU A 232 -17.60 -12.01 -29.37
N LYS A 233 -18.80 -12.39 -29.69
CA LYS A 233 -19.98 -12.20 -28.83
C LYS A 233 -19.83 -13.12 -27.61
N ILE A 234 -19.34 -12.56 -26.53
CA ILE A 234 -19.24 -13.27 -25.26
C ILE A 234 -20.62 -13.28 -24.60
N ASP A 235 -21.09 -14.46 -24.21
CA ASP A 235 -22.37 -14.62 -23.55
C ASP A 235 -22.33 -13.95 -22.16
N PRO A 236 -23.24 -12.99 -21.88
CA PRO A 236 -23.27 -12.33 -20.57
C PRO A 236 -23.48 -13.26 -19.38
N SER A 237 -23.99 -14.48 -19.60
CA SER A 237 -24.23 -15.47 -18.55
C SER A 237 -22.95 -16.12 -18.01
N THR A 238 -21.83 -16.02 -18.75
CA THR A 238 -20.54 -16.61 -18.34
C THR A 238 -19.75 -15.75 -17.35
N PHE A 239 -20.17 -14.50 -17.13
CA PHE A 239 -19.47 -13.61 -16.21
C PHE A 239 -19.83 -13.89 -14.75
N PRO A 240 -18.83 -13.92 -13.84
CA PRO A 240 -19.08 -14.09 -12.44
C PRO A 240 -19.95 -12.96 -11.89
N ASN A 241 -20.94 -13.32 -11.06
CA ASN A 241 -21.73 -12.31 -10.38
C ASN A 241 -20.93 -11.68 -9.24
N PRO A 242 -20.94 -10.34 -9.09
CA PRO A 242 -20.25 -9.68 -7.98
C PRO A 242 -20.65 -10.22 -6.60
N GLY A 243 -21.90 -10.65 -6.44
CA GLY A 243 -22.40 -11.24 -5.19
C GLY A 243 -21.71 -12.53 -4.78
N ASP A 244 -21.22 -13.33 -5.74
CA ASP A 244 -20.54 -14.59 -5.49
C ASP A 244 -19.13 -14.41 -4.91
N ALA A 245 -18.60 -13.18 -5.00
CA ALA A 245 -17.32 -12.80 -4.39
C ALA A 245 -17.41 -12.66 -2.86
N ILE A 246 -18.63 -12.54 -2.31
CA ILE A 246 -18.85 -12.32 -0.88
C ILE A 246 -19.09 -13.69 -0.21
N GLU A 247 -18.08 -14.20 0.49
CA GLU A 247 -18.20 -15.49 1.20
C GLU A 247 -19.12 -15.37 2.42
N ASN A 248 -18.96 -14.33 3.22
CA ASN A 248 -19.78 -14.06 4.41
C ASN A 248 -20.22 -12.58 4.44
N LYS A 249 -21.54 -12.37 4.31
CA LYS A 249 -22.11 -11.01 4.31
C LYS A 249 -21.86 -10.22 5.59
N LYS A 250 -21.77 -10.90 6.76
CA LYS A 250 -21.50 -10.21 8.03
C LYS A 250 -20.07 -9.70 8.06
N ASP A 251 -19.09 -10.53 7.73
CA ASP A 251 -17.68 -10.17 7.73
C ASP A 251 -17.39 -9.09 6.68
N PHE A 252 -18.05 -9.15 5.53
CA PHE A 252 -17.98 -8.13 4.49
C PHE A 252 -18.47 -6.76 4.98
N ILE A 253 -19.65 -6.71 5.61
CA ILE A 253 -20.23 -5.47 6.12
C ILE A 253 -19.38 -4.90 7.25
N VAL A 254 -18.98 -5.73 8.21
CA VAL A 254 -18.20 -5.31 9.38
C VAL A 254 -16.83 -4.77 8.94
N SER A 255 -16.10 -5.50 8.10
CA SER A 255 -14.78 -5.06 7.62
C SER A 255 -14.86 -3.77 6.80
N THR A 256 -15.88 -3.64 5.94
CA THR A 256 -16.10 -2.43 5.15
C THR A 256 -16.43 -1.22 6.03
N ILE A 257 -17.29 -1.38 7.04
CA ILE A 257 -17.63 -0.31 7.99
C ILE A 257 -16.39 0.12 8.79
N ILE A 258 -15.62 -0.83 9.31
CA ILE A 258 -14.39 -0.54 10.06
C ILE A 258 -13.40 0.24 9.18
N PHE A 259 -13.25 -0.16 7.92
CA PHE A 259 -12.37 0.53 6.97
C PHE A 259 -12.82 1.98 6.71
N ILE A 260 -14.11 2.18 6.45
CA ILE A 260 -14.65 3.53 6.24
C ILE A 260 -14.45 4.40 7.48
N ILE A 261 -14.71 3.87 8.67
CA ILE A 261 -14.48 4.59 9.94
C ILE A 261 -13.00 4.95 10.08
N ALA A 262 -12.09 4.02 9.80
CA ALA A 262 -10.65 4.25 9.87
C ALA A 262 -10.22 5.37 8.91
N ILE A 263 -10.72 5.37 7.66
CA ILE A 263 -10.43 6.45 6.69
C ILE A 263 -10.97 7.79 7.19
N VAL A 264 -12.21 7.83 7.68
CA VAL A 264 -12.81 9.07 8.19
C VAL A 264 -11.99 9.62 9.36
N LEU A 265 -11.62 8.79 10.33
CA LEU A 265 -10.79 9.19 11.46
C LEU A 265 -9.42 9.69 11.00
N LEU A 266 -8.82 9.04 10.02
CA LEU A 266 -7.53 9.42 9.46
C LEU A 266 -7.57 10.80 8.79
N VAL A 267 -8.59 11.06 7.98
CA VAL A 267 -8.75 12.34 7.28
C VAL A 267 -9.11 13.47 8.26
N THR A 268 -9.87 13.15 9.31
CA THR A 268 -10.32 14.16 10.30
C THR A 268 -9.32 14.39 11.42
N HIS A 269 -8.36 13.50 11.64
CA HIS A 269 -7.37 13.61 12.73
C HIS A 269 -6.60 14.94 12.77
N ALA A 270 -6.43 15.60 11.63
CA ALA A 270 -5.75 16.89 11.55
C ALA A 270 -6.61 18.09 12.04
N GLN A 271 -7.91 17.85 12.33
CA GLN A 271 -8.86 18.89 12.72
C GLN A 271 -9.26 18.78 14.21
N THR A 272 -8.90 17.71 14.88
CA THR A 272 -9.09 17.48 16.32
C THR A 272 -7.78 17.54 17.09
#